data_d8ceec00258ef3455b58c4d31937ddb9
#
_entry.id   d8ceec00258ef3455b58c4d31937ddb9
#
_cell.length_a   1.000
_cell.length_b   1.000
_cell.length_c   1.000
_cell.angle_alpha   90.00
_cell.angle_beta   90.00
_cell.angle_gamma   90.00
#
_symmetry.space_group_name_H-M   'P 1'
#
loop_
_entity.id
_entity.type
_entity.pdbx_description
1 polymer ?
#
loop_
_entity_poly.entity_id
_entity_poly.type
_entity_poly.pdbx_seq_one_letter_code
_entity_poly.pdbx_strand_id
1 'polypeptide(L)'
;MVKQAVESYETNAMTEQSSDQSPSQLRTVLKIIPGMATSDGAGVSLTRYIGSAQLDHLDPFLMLDFFESDNPDDYIAGFPAHPHRGFETVTYLLAGRMRHEDSTGHGGVIEAGGIQWMSAGRGIIHSEMPEQEHGRLAGFQLWVNLPGRLKMSSPDYREFPADDIPEEVRDNGVKIRVITGTTSGGTQGPVANVVTRPLYLDVSMPPGSEFIESLLPDQSAFVFVIDGAITIGGRTTQNSRTVSSRQLAVLGPGKQVNVAADDDACRFLLVAADPIGEPVSRHGPFVMNTHEEIIQAVHDFNAGSF
;
A
#
# COMPACT_ATOMS: atom_id res chain seq x y z
N MET A 1 -70.35 47.17 -10.27
CA MET A 1 -70.36 45.72 -10.13
C MET A 1 -69.25 45.19 -11.02
N VAL A 2 -68.06 45.02 -10.45
CA VAL A 2 -66.92 44.38 -11.14
C VAL A 2 -66.34 43.36 -10.15
N LYS A 3 -66.46 42.10 -10.50
CA LYS A 3 -65.85 40.99 -9.73
C LYS A 3 -64.39 40.89 -10.13
N GLN A 4 -63.52 41.03 -9.14
CA GLN A 4 -62.10 40.73 -9.25
C GLN A 4 -61.87 39.19 -9.20
N ALA A 5 -61.19 38.68 -10.20
CA ALA A 5 -60.62 37.33 -10.20
C ALA A 5 -59.27 37.40 -9.49
N VAL A 6 -59.07 36.53 -8.51
CA VAL A 6 -57.79 36.32 -7.85
C VAL A 6 -57.18 35.07 -8.46
N GLU A 7 -56.11 35.25 -9.24
CA GLU A 7 -55.27 34.13 -9.71
C GLU A 7 -54.34 33.68 -8.58
N SER A 8 -54.45 32.40 -8.21
CA SER A 8 -53.57 31.73 -7.29
C SER A 8 -52.31 31.26 -8.04
N TYR A 9 -51.17 31.86 -7.70
CA TYR A 9 -49.86 31.33 -8.10
C TYR A 9 -49.50 30.15 -7.20
N GLU A 10 -49.54 28.92 -7.75
CA GLU A 10 -48.96 27.76 -7.14
C GLU A 10 -47.41 27.81 -7.34
N THR A 11 -46.70 28.04 -6.25
CA THR A 11 -45.25 27.91 -6.19
C THR A 11 -44.91 26.44 -6.13
N ASN A 12 -44.44 25.88 -7.27
CA ASN A 12 -43.79 24.58 -7.29
C ASN A 12 -42.46 24.67 -6.57
N ALA A 13 -42.44 24.30 -5.30
CA ALA A 13 -41.21 24.01 -4.59
C ALA A 13 -40.64 22.68 -5.12
N MET A 14 -39.66 22.76 -6.02
CA MET A 14 -38.80 21.63 -6.33
C MET A 14 -38.02 21.26 -5.06
N THR A 15 -38.45 20.21 -4.40
CA THR A 15 -37.65 19.52 -3.40
C THR A 15 -36.45 18.91 -4.11
N GLU A 16 -35.29 19.56 -3.99
CA GLU A 16 -34.02 18.92 -4.24
C GLU A 16 -33.88 17.74 -3.24
N GLN A 17 -34.11 16.53 -3.74
CA GLN A 17 -33.71 15.34 -3.03
C GLN A 17 -32.19 15.31 -3.04
N SER A 18 -31.58 15.76 -1.96
CA SER A 18 -30.19 15.41 -1.66
C SER A 18 -30.16 13.88 -1.53
N SER A 19 -29.62 13.21 -2.53
CA SER A 19 -29.30 11.79 -2.43
C SER A 19 -28.25 11.64 -1.32
N ASP A 20 -28.67 11.28 -0.14
CA ASP A 20 -27.80 10.76 0.93
C ASP A 20 -27.22 9.44 0.41
N GLN A 21 -26.11 9.54 -0.33
CA GLN A 21 -25.34 8.39 -0.78
C GLN A 21 -24.50 7.91 0.41
N SER A 22 -25.14 7.19 1.32
CA SER A 22 -24.39 6.32 2.24
C SER A 22 -23.43 5.48 1.41
N PRO A 23 -22.12 5.46 1.73
CA PRO A 23 -21.15 4.70 0.96
C PRO A 23 -21.60 3.24 0.85
N SER A 24 -21.49 2.66 -0.35
CA SER A 24 -21.88 1.27 -0.58
C SER A 24 -21.17 0.38 0.45
N GLN A 25 -21.80 -0.70 0.90
CA GLN A 25 -21.17 -1.62 1.84
C GLN A 25 -19.92 -2.26 1.21
N LEU A 26 -19.97 -2.58 -0.09
CA LEU A 26 -18.86 -3.23 -0.80
C LEU A 26 -18.01 -2.22 -1.56
N ARG A 27 -16.70 -2.34 -1.42
CA ARG A 27 -15.72 -1.64 -2.25
C ARG A 27 -15.70 -2.23 -3.66
N THR A 28 -15.64 -1.36 -4.65
CA THR A 28 -15.53 -1.73 -6.06
C THR A 28 -14.15 -1.40 -6.59
N VAL A 29 -13.74 -2.05 -7.69
CA VAL A 29 -12.49 -1.74 -8.38
C VAL A 29 -12.69 -0.47 -9.22
N LEU A 30 -11.93 0.57 -8.89
CA LEU A 30 -11.91 1.83 -9.65
C LEU A 30 -10.97 1.76 -10.85
N LYS A 31 -9.81 1.12 -10.66
CA LYS A 31 -8.77 1.05 -11.68
C LYS A 31 -7.92 -0.19 -11.49
N ILE A 32 -7.48 -0.80 -12.59
CA ILE A 32 -6.49 -1.87 -12.59
C ILE A 32 -5.20 -1.32 -13.22
N ILE A 33 -4.07 -1.53 -12.53
CA ILE A 33 -2.74 -1.08 -12.93
C ILE A 33 -1.91 -2.32 -13.26
N PRO A 34 -1.46 -2.50 -14.50
CA PRO A 34 -0.65 -3.65 -14.91
C PRO A 34 0.83 -3.54 -14.47
N GLY A 35 1.22 -2.36 -13.95
CA GLY A 35 2.58 -2.06 -13.60
C GLY A 35 3.42 -1.58 -14.79
N MET A 36 4.59 -1.04 -14.47
CA MET A 36 5.56 -0.54 -15.43
C MET A 36 6.95 -1.10 -15.09
N ALA A 37 7.51 -1.88 -15.99
CA ALA A 37 8.88 -2.39 -15.85
C ALA A 37 9.87 -1.23 -15.80
N THR A 38 10.76 -1.26 -14.83
CA THR A 38 11.80 -0.24 -14.61
C THR A 38 12.98 -0.85 -13.85
N SER A 39 13.97 -0.04 -13.52
CA SER A 39 15.05 -0.41 -12.61
C SER A 39 15.26 0.69 -11.59
N ASP A 40 15.73 0.32 -10.40
CA ASP A 40 16.10 1.26 -9.34
C ASP A 40 17.36 0.79 -8.59
N GLY A 41 17.84 1.57 -7.61
CA GLY A 41 19.09 1.25 -6.94
C GLY A 41 20.28 1.24 -7.90
N ALA A 42 21.15 0.24 -7.79
CA ALA A 42 22.30 0.07 -8.70
C ALA A 42 21.97 -0.78 -9.94
N GLY A 43 20.70 -0.88 -10.31
CA GLY A 43 20.24 -1.60 -11.50
C GLY A 43 19.33 -2.79 -11.18
N VAL A 44 18.69 -2.81 -10.02
CA VAL A 44 17.70 -3.86 -9.67
C VAL A 44 16.49 -3.76 -10.59
N SER A 45 16.19 -4.85 -11.28
CA SER A 45 15.01 -4.96 -12.15
C SER A 45 13.74 -5.09 -11.31
N LEU A 46 12.74 -4.25 -11.57
CA LEU A 46 11.48 -4.24 -10.83
C LEU A 46 10.29 -3.77 -11.67
N THR A 47 9.10 -3.95 -11.15
CA THR A 47 7.86 -3.41 -11.72
C THR A 47 7.23 -2.42 -10.74
N ARG A 48 7.05 -1.17 -11.18
CA ARG A 48 6.44 -0.09 -10.39
C ARG A 48 4.96 0.02 -10.67
N TYR A 49 4.14 -0.01 -9.61
CA TYR A 49 2.68 0.07 -9.66
C TYR A 49 2.15 1.42 -9.19
N ILE A 50 2.60 1.89 -8.03
CA ILE A 50 2.33 3.24 -7.51
C ILE A 50 3.63 4.06 -7.65
N GLY A 51 3.55 5.34 -7.92
CA GLY A 51 4.70 6.19 -8.25
C GLY A 51 5.04 6.17 -9.75
N SER A 52 4.08 5.82 -10.60
CA SER A 52 4.22 5.71 -12.05
C SER A 52 3.28 6.68 -12.78
N ALA A 53 3.48 6.86 -14.08
CA ALA A 53 2.57 7.66 -14.91
C ALA A 53 1.11 7.14 -14.91
N GLN A 54 0.91 5.87 -14.56
CA GLN A 54 -0.43 5.28 -14.47
C GLN A 54 -1.11 5.60 -13.13
N LEU A 55 -0.34 5.71 -12.06
CA LEU A 55 -0.81 6.03 -10.71
C LEU A 55 0.34 6.73 -9.97
N ASP A 56 0.32 8.06 -9.97
CA ASP A 56 1.36 8.88 -9.36
C ASP A 56 1.48 8.61 -7.85
N HIS A 57 0.36 8.61 -7.14
CA HIS A 57 0.26 8.17 -5.75
C HIS A 57 -1.19 7.79 -5.40
N LEU A 58 -1.38 7.14 -4.27
CA LEU A 58 -2.68 6.81 -3.66
C LEU A 58 -2.58 7.12 -2.17
N ASP A 59 -2.81 8.38 -1.80
CA ASP A 59 -2.61 8.88 -0.42
C ASP A 59 -3.11 7.88 0.64
N PRO A 60 -2.27 7.39 1.59
CA PRO A 60 -0.90 7.83 1.85
C PRO A 60 0.21 7.06 1.10
N PHE A 61 -0.12 6.17 0.17
CA PHE A 61 0.85 5.34 -0.54
C PHE A 61 1.51 6.13 -1.67
N LEU A 62 2.84 6.30 -1.57
CA LEU A 62 3.64 7.10 -2.50
C LEU A 62 4.27 6.26 -3.62
N MET A 63 4.59 5.00 -3.33
CA MET A 63 5.25 4.08 -4.26
C MET A 63 4.97 2.64 -3.86
N LEU A 64 4.77 1.79 -4.84
CA LEU A 64 4.81 0.34 -4.69
C LEU A 64 5.61 -0.26 -5.83
N ASP A 65 6.71 -0.88 -5.49
CA ASP A 65 7.55 -1.67 -6.38
C ASP A 65 7.46 -3.15 -6.03
N PHE A 66 7.42 -3.97 -7.04
CA PHE A 66 7.56 -5.42 -6.94
C PHE A 66 8.81 -5.83 -7.70
N PHE A 67 9.73 -6.49 -7.03
CA PHE A 67 10.93 -7.08 -7.62
C PHE A 67 10.85 -8.60 -7.53
N GLU A 68 11.26 -9.27 -8.60
CA GLU A 68 11.28 -10.73 -8.68
C GLU A 68 12.21 -11.18 -9.79
N SER A 69 13.23 -11.99 -9.44
CA SER A 69 14.07 -12.65 -10.41
C SER A 69 14.76 -13.88 -9.82
N ASP A 70 14.95 -14.90 -10.64
CA ASP A 70 15.83 -16.05 -10.37
C ASP A 70 17.24 -15.79 -10.90
N ASN A 71 17.46 -14.73 -11.71
CA ASN A 71 18.74 -14.35 -12.26
C ASN A 71 19.44 -13.34 -11.34
N PRO A 72 20.60 -13.67 -10.74
CA PRO A 72 21.33 -12.75 -9.87
C PRO A 72 21.69 -11.41 -10.52
N ASP A 73 21.96 -11.37 -11.82
CA ASP A 73 22.30 -10.13 -12.53
C ASP A 73 21.20 -9.05 -12.45
N ASP A 74 19.95 -9.46 -12.21
CA ASP A 74 18.83 -8.55 -12.09
C ASP A 74 18.71 -7.90 -10.71
N TYR A 75 19.40 -8.44 -9.67
CA TYR A 75 19.19 -7.94 -8.31
C TYR A 75 20.47 -7.79 -7.48
N ILE A 76 21.59 -8.47 -7.83
CA ILE A 76 22.79 -8.57 -6.96
C ILE A 76 23.41 -7.20 -6.64
N ALA A 77 23.24 -6.21 -7.51
CA ALA A 77 23.75 -4.86 -7.31
C ALA A 77 23.05 -4.13 -6.15
N GLY A 78 21.82 -4.55 -5.80
CA GLY A 78 21.06 -4.06 -4.66
C GLY A 78 20.77 -2.57 -4.69
N PHE A 79 20.51 -2.05 -3.50
CA PHE A 79 20.29 -0.62 -3.25
C PHE A 79 21.39 -0.11 -2.32
N PRO A 80 22.56 0.34 -2.88
CA PRO A 80 23.64 0.91 -2.09
C PRO A 80 23.21 2.10 -1.28
N ALA A 81 24.04 2.57 -0.36
CA ALA A 81 23.74 3.66 0.56
C ALA A 81 23.07 4.86 -0.14
N HIS A 82 21.85 5.17 0.27
CA HIS A 82 21.02 6.23 -0.27
C HIS A 82 20.17 6.88 0.85
N PRO A 83 19.82 8.18 0.71
CA PRO A 83 19.06 8.89 1.75
C PRO A 83 17.55 8.71 1.56
N HIS A 84 16.80 8.95 2.66
CA HIS A 84 15.36 9.20 2.64
C HIS A 84 14.98 10.26 3.66
N ARG A 85 13.90 11.04 3.39
CA ARG A 85 13.29 11.97 4.34
C ARG A 85 11.80 12.09 4.12
N GLY A 86 11.02 12.10 5.22
CA GLY A 86 9.64 12.55 5.24
C GLY A 86 8.58 11.48 4.96
N PHE A 87 8.95 10.21 4.94
CA PHE A 87 8.04 9.08 4.70
C PHE A 87 8.58 7.80 5.36
N GLU A 88 7.84 6.72 5.23
CA GLU A 88 8.20 5.39 5.71
C GLU A 88 8.41 4.43 4.54
N THR A 89 9.36 3.51 4.66
CA THR A 89 9.57 2.39 3.74
C THR A 89 9.18 1.08 4.39
N VAL A 90 8.55 0.21 3.61
CA VAL A 90 8.16 -1.13 4.05
C VAL A 90 8.66 -2.13 3.03
N THR A 91 9.64 -2.95 3.44
CA THR A 91 10.15 -4.06 2.63
C THR A 91 9.50 -5.35 3.12
N TYR A 92 8.82 -6.07 2.23
CA TYR A 92 8.24 -7.39 2.51
C TYR A 92 8.81 -8.41 1.55
N LEU A 93 9.58 -9.40 2.05
CA LEU A 93 10.18 -10.44 1.22
C LEU A 93 9.24 -11.63 1.06
N LEU A 94 9.11 -12.10 -0.18
CA LEU A 94 8.43 -13.35 -0.54
C LEU A 94 9.44 -14.50 -0.73
N ALA A 95 10.67 -14.18 -1.15
CA ALA A 95 11.76 -15.14 -1.35
C ALA A 95 13.10 -14.44 -1.24
N GLY A 96 14.12 -15.19 -0.82
CA GLY A 96 15.48 -14.70 -0.69
C GLY A 96 15.77 -14.04 0.64
N ARG A 97 16.90 -13.34 0.71
CA ARG A 97 17.42 -12.66 1.90
C ARG A 97 17.96 -11.29 1.52
N MET A 98 17.69 -10.30 2.35
CA MET A 98 18.14 -8.92 2.15
C MET A 98 18.71 -8.36 3.44
N ARG A 99 19.96 -7.86 3.37
CA ARG A 99 20.66 -7.16 4.44
C ARG A 99 20.30 -5.69 4.38
N HIS A 100 19.93 -5.13 5.50
CA HIS A 100 19.78 -3.70 5.73
C HIS A 100 20.86 -3.19 6.66
N GLU A 101 21.35 -1.98 6.40
CA GLU A 101 22.21 -1.22 7.29
C GLU A 101 21.85 0.26 7.16
N ASP A 102 21.83 1.00 8.31
CA ASP A 102 21.47 2.40 8.30
C ASP A 102 22.43 3.29 9.10
N SER A 103 22.34 4.61 8.87
CA SER A 103 23.19 5.63 9.49
C SER A 103 22.96 5.83 10.99
N THR A 104 21.92 5.22 11.57
CA THR A 104 21.64 5.26 13.01
C THR A 104 22.27 4.08 13.76
N GLY A 105 22.89 3.15 13.01
CA GLY A 105 23.58 1.99 13.55
C GLY A 105 22.70 0.74 13.68
N HIS A 106 21.49 0.76 13.12
CA HIS A 106 20.68 -0.44 13.00
C HIS A 106 21.06 -1.21 11.73
N GLY A 107 20.94 -2.51 11.82
CA GLY A 107 21.15 -3.42 10.70
C GLY A 107 20.61 -4.80 11.02
N GLY A 108 20.20 -5.52 9.96
CA GLY A 108 19.61 -6.84 10.08
C GLY A 108 19.54 -7.53 8.74
N VAL A 109 19.07 -8.76 8.75
CA VAL A 109 18.81 -9.55 7.54
C VAL A 109 17.38 -10.06 7.59
N ILE A 110 16.54 -9.56 6.69
CA ILE A 110 15.21 -10.12 6.53
C ILE A 110 15.25 -11.29 5.56
N GLU A 111 14.47 -12.32 5.88
CA GLU A 111 14.31 -13.54 5.08
C GLU A 111 12.88 -13.63 4.53
N ALA A 112 12.64 -14.63 3.69
CA ALA A 112 11.31 -14.85 3.10
C ALA A 112 10.19 -14.87 4.15
N GLY A 113 9.15 -14.08 3.95
CA GLY A 113 8.03 -13.87 4.88
C GLY A 113 8.29 -12.82 5.96
N GLY A 114 9.52 -12.29 6.08
CA GLY A 114 9.87 -11.22 7.00
C GLY A 114 9.56 -9.83 6.45
N ILE A 115 9.49 -8.88 7.37
CA ILE A 115 9.19 -7.47 7.10
C ILE A 115 10.21 -6.57 7.77
N GLN A 116 10.50 -5.47 7.07
CA GLN A 116 11.22 -4.33 7.60
C GLN A 116 10.36 -3.08 7.43
N TRP A 117 10.17 -2.33 8.53
CA TRP A 117 9.44 -1.07 8.54
C TRP A 117 10.35 0.03 9.06
N MET A 118 10.73 0.96 8.20
CA MET A 118 11.62 2.06 8.53
C MET A 118 10.89 3.39 8.35
N SER A 119 10.87 4.22 9.39
CA SER A 119 10.44 5.61 9.29
C SER A 119 11.66 6.49 9.06
N ALA A 120 11.72 7.17 7.91
CA ALA A 120 12.85 8.03 7.59
C ALA A 120 12.84 9.35 8.38
N GLY A 121 11.64 9.83 8.77
CA GLY A 121 11.50 11.06 9.54
C GLY A 121 12.31 12.23 8.98
N ARG A 122 13.14 12.87 9.82
CA ARG A 122 13.98 14.01 9.45
C ARG A 122 15.13 13.69 8.50
N GLY A 123 15.44 12.39 8.33
CA GLY A 123 16.46 11.92 7.41
C GLY A 123 17.18 10.69 7.94
N ILE A 124 17.42 9.74 7.04
CA ILE A 124 18.19 8.52 7.25
C ILE A 124 18.94 8.19 5.98
N ILE A 125 20.11 7.59 6.10
CA ILE A 125 20.85 6.99 4.99
C ILE A 125 20.88 5.50 5.25
N HIS A 126 20.45 4.69 4.29
CA HIS A 126 20.47 3.24 4.44
C HIS A 126 20.89 2.52 3.16
N SER A 127 21.17 1.24 3.29
CA SER A 127 21.41 0.34 2.16
C SER A 127 20.58 -0.93 2.33
N GLU A 128 20.15 -1.50 1.20
CA GLU A 128 19.44 -2.77 1.14
C GLU A 128 20.16 -3.66 0.11
N MET A 129 20.89 -4.65 0.60
CA MET A 129 21.75 -5.49 -0.24
C MET A 129 21.28 -6.95 -0.20
N PRO A 130 21.12 -7.61 -1.34
CA PRO A 130 20.86 -9.05 -1.37
C PRO A 130 21.95 -9.80 -0.60
N GLU A 131 21.55 -10.70 0.30
CA GLU A 131 22.47 -11.55 1.06
C GLU A 131 22.45 -12.98 0.54
N GLN A 132 22.52 -13.09 -0.76
CA GLN A 132 22.61 -14.35 -1.50
C GLN A 132 23.28 -14.12 -2.85
N GLU A 133 24.01 -15.12 -3.34
CA GLU A 133 24.66 -15.10 -4.63
C GLU A 133 23.83 -15.76 -5.73
N HIS A 134 22.87 -16.62 -5.35
CA HIS A 134 22.03 -17.40 -6.25
C HIS A 134 20.63 -17.60 -5.65
N GLY A 135 19.69 -17.96 -6.51
CA GLY A 135 18.32 -18.27 -6.14
C GLY A 135 17.38 -17.09 -6.33
N ARG A 136 16.10 -17.33 -6.09
CA ARG A 136 15.05 -16.32 -6.28
C ARG A 136 15.13 -15.25 -5.20
N LEU A 137 15.13 -13.99 -5.63
CA LEU A 137 14.83 -12.84 -4.80
C LEU A 137 13.50 -12.26 -5.25
N ALA A 138 12.53 -12.15 -4.34
CA ALA A 138 11.23 -11.57 -4.64
C ALA A 138 10.68 -10.84 -3.43
N GLY A 139 10.05 -9.68 -3.66
CA GLY A 139 9.46 -8.90 -2.59
C GLY A 139 8.86 -7.60 -3.06
N PHE A 140 8.40 -6.84 -2.08
CA PHE A 140 7.77 -5.54 -2.26
C PHE A 140 8.53 -4.46 -1.53
N GLN A 141 8.59 -3.27 -2.14
CA GLN A 141 8.98 -2.02 -1.52
C GLN A 141 7.79 -1.07 -1.57
N LEU A 142 7.19 -0.77 -0.42
CA LEU A 142 6.09 0.17 -0.29
C LEU A 142 6.59 1.44 0.41
N TRP A 143 6.26 2.60 -0.13
CA TRP A 143 6.47 3.88 0.52
C TRP A 143 5.15 4.42 1.05
N VAL A 144 5.12 4.73 2.35
CA VAL A 144 3.95 5.29 3.03
C VAL A 144 4.29 6.70 3.50
N ASN A 145 3.49 7.68 3.14
CA ASN A 145 3.73 9.07 3.49
C ASN A 145 3.55 9.33 5.00
N LEU A 146 4.27 10.30 5.52
CA LEU A 146 4.08 10.85 6.85
C LEU A 146 3.34 12.18 6.78
N PRO A 147 2.43 12.49 7.72
CA PRO A 147 1.87 13.83 7.84
C PRO A 147 2.97 14.85 8.18
N GLY A 148 2.81 16.08 7.72
CA GLY A 148 3.81 17.15 7.85
C GLY A 148 4.38 17.30 9.24
N ARG A 149 3.55 17.18 10.29
CA ARG A 149 3.96 17.24 11.70
C ARG A 149 4.94 16.15 12.14
N LEU A 150 5.05 15.04 11.37
CA LEU A 150 5.94 13.91 11.67
C LEU A 150 7.10 13.77 10.69
N LYS A 151 7.12 14.51 9.58
CA LYS A 151 8.20 14.43 8.59
C LYS A 151 9.59 14.76 9.14
N MET A 152 9.65 15.53 10.23
CA MET A 152 10.92 15.90 10.91
C MET A 152 11.10 15.14 12.24
N SER A 153 10.37 14.04 12.49
CA SER A 153 10.60 13.18 13.65
C SER A 153 11.94 12.43 13.55
N SER A 154 12.38 11.84 14.66
CA SER A 154 13.54 10.95 14.63
C SER A 154 13.26 9.73 13.76
N PRO A 155 14.24 9.23 13.00
CA PRO A 155 14.15 7.95 12.33
C PRO A 155 13.82 6.81 13.29
N ASP A 156 13.11 5.80 12.80
CA ASP A 156 12.78 4.59 13.55
C ASP A 156 12.90 3.38 12.63
N TYR A 157 13.36 2.26 13.17
CA TYR A 157 13.56 1.02 12.44
C TYR A 157 12.99 -0.15 13.21
N ARG A 158 12.19 -0.97 12.53
CA ARG A 158 11.60 -2.19 13.09
C ARG A 158 11.70 -3.32 12.08
N GLU A 159 12.09 -4.48 12.57
CA GLU A 159 12.21 -5.70 11.78
C GLU A 159 11.41 -6.81 12.45
N PHE A 160 10.70 -7.60 11.65
CA PHE A 160 9.93 -8.72 12.12
C PHE A 160 10.22 -9.93 11.22
N PRO A 161 10.85 -10.99 11.77
CA PRO A 161 11.03 -12.25 11.05
C PRO A 161 9.68 -12.90 10.73
N ALA A 162 9.70 -13.86 9.81
CA ALA A 162 8.50 -14.54 9.33
C ALA A 162 7.65 -15.16 10.46
N ASP A 163 8.32 -15.68 11.50
CA ASP A 163 7.67 -16.36 12.63
C ASP A 163 6.95 -15.39 13.57
N ASP A 164 7.31 -14.11 13.55
CA ASP A 164 6.65 -13.05 14.34
C ASP A 164 5.40 -12.50 13.64
N ILE A 165 5.16 -12.85 12.36
CA ILE A 165 3.97 -12.44 11.62
C ILE A 165 2.85 -13.45 11.86
N PRO A 166 1.80 -13.12 12.61
CA PRO A 166 0.72 -14.05 12.91
C PRO A 166 -0.06 -14.44 11.66
N GLU A 167 -0.46 -15.72 11.60
CA GLU A 167 -1.33 -16.28 10.58
C GLU A 167 -2.73 -16.55 11.16
N GLU A 168 -3.76 -15.97 10.55
CA GLU A 168 -5.16 -16.29 10.77
C GLU A 168 -5.62 -17.32 9.74
N VAL A 169 -6.25 -18.40 10.20
CA VAL A 169 -6.85 -19.40 9.31
C VAL A 169 -8.36 -19.36 9.49
N ARG A 170 -9.10 -19.14 8.41
CA ARG A 170 -10.57 -19.13 8.41
C ARG A 170 -11.15 -20.51 8.11
N ASP A 171 -12.42 -20.74 8.48
CA ASP A 171 -13.10 -22.03 8.33
C ASP A 171 -13.13 -22.57 6.90
N ASN A 172 -13.11 -21.68 5.90
CA ASN A 172 -13.06 -22.03 4.48
C ASN A 172 -11.64 -22.25 3.94
N GLY A 173 -10.63 -22.32 4.81
CA GLY A 173 -9.24 -22.59 4.47
C GLY A 173 -8.44 -21.37 3.98
N VAL A 174 -9.02 -20.18 3.96
CA VAL A 174 -8.29 -18.93 3.68
C VAL A 174 -7.29 -18.67 4.78
N LYS A 175 -6.04 -18.39 4.42
CA LYS A 175 -4.95 -18.05 5.32
C LYS A 175 -4.55 -16.59 5.13
N ILE A 176 -4.35 -15.89 6.24
CA ILE A 176 -4.06 -14.45 6.26
C ILE A 176 -2.85 -14.21 7.15
N ARG A 177 -1.74 -13.80 6.58
CA ARG A 177 -0.61 -13.28 7.34
C ARG A 177 -0.87 -11.80 7.61
N VAL A 178 -0.92 -11.45 8.89
CA VAL A 178 -1.29 -10.10 9.33
C VAL A 178 -0.03 -9.31 9.65
N ILE A 179 0.37 -8.43 8.73
CA ILE A 179 1.60 -7.65 8.86
C ILE A 179 1.39 -6.44 9.77
N THR A 180 0.32 -5.68 9.54
CA THR A 180 -0.12 -4.59 10.42
C THR A 180 -1.63 -4.46 10.39
N GLY A 181 -2.18 -3.82 11.42
CA GLY A 181 -3.61 -3.67 11.63
C GLY A 181 -4.21 -4.87 12.34
N THR A 182 -5.54 -4.94 12.34
CA THR A 182 -6.32 -6.01 12.97
C THR A 182 -7.39 -6.47 12.00
N THR A 183 -7.43 -7.77 11.72
CA THR A 183 -8.46 -8.38 10.87
C THR A 183 -9.83 -8.34 11.53
N SER A 184 -10.89 -8.54 10.74
CA SER A 184 -12.25 -8.73 11.28
C SER A 184 -12.39 -9.99 12.15
N GLY A 185 -11.45 -10.95 12.03
CA GLY A 185 -11.34 -12.12 12.93
C GLY A 185 -10.64 -11.80 14.26
N GLY A 186 -10.04 -10.60 14.41
CA GLY A 186 -9.40 -10.15 15.64
C GLY A 186 -7.90 -10.43 15.72
N THR A 187 -7.28 -11.01 14.69
CA THR A 187 -5.83 -11.23 14.65
C THR A 187 -5.12 -9.91 14.39
N GLN A 188 -4.14 -9.57 15.24
CA GLN A 188 -3.40 -8.30 15.16
C GLN A 188 -1.97 -8.54 14.68
N GLY A 189 -1.52 -7.74 13.71
CA GLY A 189 -0.15 -7.74 13.23
C GLY A 189 0.83 -7.10 14.21
N PRO A 190 2.14 -7.45 14.14
CA PRO A 190 3.15 -6.98 15.05
C PRO A 190 3.54 -5.50 14.84
N VAL A 191 3.37 -4.97 13.63
CA VAL A 191 3.66 -3.56 13.35
C VAL A 191 2.54 -2.70 13.90
N ALA A 192 2.81 -1.96 14.96
CA ALA A 192 1.86 -1.12 15.68
C ALA A 192 2.27 0.35 15.67
N ASN A 193 1.36 1.23 16.10
CA ASN A 193 1.58 2.66 16.27
C ASN A 193 1.97 3.42 14.98
N VAL A 194 1.53 2.94 13.83
CA VAL A 194 1.68 3.65 12.56
C VAL A 194 0.57 4.69 12.43
N VAL A 195 0.94 5.93 12.14
CA VAL A 195 0.04 7.09 12.20
C VAL A 195 -1.11 7.02 11.19
N THR A 196 -0.90 6.39 10.03
CA THR A 196 -1.90 6.20 8.98
C THR A 196 -2.80 4.98 9.20
N ARG A 197 -2.67 4.30 10.35
CA ARG A 197 -3.42 3.10 10.75
C ARG A 197 -3.57 2.07 9.63
N PRO A 198 -2.45 1.61 9.06
CA PRO A 198 -2.52 0.69 7.93
C PRO A 198 -3.06 -0.68 8.34
N LEU A 199 -3.82 -1.29 7.43
CA LEU A 199 -4.06 -2.72 7.37
C LEU A 199 -3.22 -3.26 6.21
N TYR A 200 -2.34 -4.23 6.48
CA TYR A 200 -1.52 -4.87 5.46
C TYR A 200 -1.60 -6.38 5.67
N LEU A 201 -2.28 -7.05 4.75
CA LEU A 201 -2.56 -8.48 4.78
C LEU A 201 -1.96 -9.17 3.55
N ASP A 202 -1.37 -10.34 3.76
CA ASP A 202 -1.00 -11.29 2.71
C ASP A 202 -1.95 -12.49 2.81
N VAL A 203 -2.80 -12.62 1.81
CA VAL A 203 -3.95 -13.54 1.80
C VAL A 203 -3.72 -14.65 0.79
N SER A 204 -3.78 -15.90 1.25
CA SER A 204 -3.77 -17.10 0.40
C SER A 204 -5.14 -17.77 0.44
N MET A 205 -5.70 -18.02 -0.71
CA MET A 205 -7.04 -18.58 -0.86
C MET A 205 -7.02 -19.91 -1.62
N PRO A 206 -7.67 -20.96 -1.08
CA PRO A 206 -7.90 -22.18 -1.84
C PRO A 206 -8.94 -21.95 -2.96
N PRO A 207 -8.99 -22.84 -3.97
CA PRO A 207 -9.98 -22.77 -5.04
C PRO A 207 -11.41 -22.69 -4.52
N GLY A 208 -12.24 -21.87 -5.14
CA GLY A 208 -13.66 -21.75 -4.83
C GLY A 208 -13.99 -21.04 -3.52
N SER A 209 -12.98 -20.58 -2.77
CA SER A 209 -13.20 -19.89 -1.49
C SER A 209 -13.57 -18.41 -1.67
N GLU A 210 -14.06 -17.81 -0.58
CA GLU A 210 -14.33 -16.36 -0.49
C GLU A 210 -13.59 -15.75 0.70
N PHE A 211 -13.09 -14.55 0.52
CA PHE A 211 -12.48 -13.72 1.53
C PHE A 211 -13.26 -12.43 1.69
N ILE A 212 -13.64 -12.14 2.93
CA ILE A 212 -14.35 -10.91 3.28
C ILE A 212 -13.59 -10.22 4.41
N GLU A 213 -13.28 -8.92 4.22
CA GLU A 213 -12.61 -8.12 5.23
C GLU A 213 -13.24 -6.75 5.36
N SER A 214 -13.33 -6.27 6.62
CA SER A 214 -13.87 -4.95 6.94
C SER A 214 -12.79 -3.89 6.87
N LEU A 215 -13.09 -2.75 6.25
CA LEU A 215 -12.23 -1.58 6.18
C LEU A 215 -12.98 -0.35 6.69
N LEU A 216 -12.24 0.67 7.13
CA LEU A 216 -12.86 1.97 7.38
C LEU A 216 -13.28 2.60 6.04
N PRO A 217 -14.47 3.23 5.96
CA PRO A 217 -15.06 3.67 4.69
C PRO A 217 -14.15 4.57 3.84
N ASP A 218 -13.42 5.46 4.51
CA ASP A 218 -12.63 6.52 3.87
C ASP A 218 -11.16 6.15 3.66
N GLN A 219 -10.75 4.95 4.07
CA GLN A 219 -9.37 4.49 3.82
C GLN A 219 -9.12 4.32 2.32
N SER A 220 -7.97 4.80 1.87
CA SER A 220 -7.40 4.39 0.59
C SER A 220 -7.04 2.92 0.67
N ALA A 221 -7.37 2.16 -0.37
CA ALA A 221 -7.09 0.73 -0.39
C ALA A 221 -6.75 0.23 -1.78
N PHE A 222 -5.89 -0.77 -1.83
CA PHE A 222 -5.60 -1.52 -3.04
C PHE A 222 -5.43 -3.02 -2.74
N VAL A 223 -5.60 -3.81 -3.79
CA VAL A 223 -5.26 -5.24 -3.82
C VAL A 223 -4.20 -5.45 -4.87
N PHE A 224 -3.13 -6.18 -4.54
CA PHE A 224 -2.13 -6.64 -5.50
C PHE A 224 -2.16 -8.16 -5.60
N VAL A 225 -2.41 -8.71 -6.79
CA VAL A 225 -2.44 -10.16 -6.99
C VAL A 225 -1.03 -10.69 -7.23
N ILE A 226 -0.57 -11.53 -6.30
CA ILE A 226 0.75 -12.18 -6.38
C ILE A 226 0.67 -13.37 -7.33
N ASP A 227 -0.26 -14.30 -7.09
CA ASP A 227 -0.41 -15.52 -7.88
C ASP A 227 -1.89 -15.80 -8.17
N GLY A 228 -2.19 -16.41 -9.31
CA GLY A 228 -3.54 -16.75 -9.74
C GLY A 228 -4.35 -15.55 -10.23
N ALA A 229 -5.65 -15.62 -10.05
CA ALA A 229 -6.60 -14.56 -10.35
C ALA A 229 -7.68 -14.51 -9.27
N ILE A 230 -8.25 -13.33 -9.06
CA ILE A 230 -9.31 -13.09 -8.08
C ILE A 230 -10.43 -12.27 -8.69
N THR A 231 -11.65 -12.46 -8.19
CA THR A 231 -12.80 -11.63 -8.51
C THR A 231 -13.17 -10.75 -7.32
N ILE A 232 -13.04 -9.42 -7.46
CA ILE A 232 -13.37 -8.43 -6.42
C ILE A 232 -14.79 -7.92 -6.64
N GLY A 233 -15.57 -7.78 -5.55
CA GLY A 233 -16.96 -7.31 -5.55
C GLY A 233 -17.98 -8.44 -5.43
N GLY A 234 -17.54 -9.70 -5.27
CA GLY A 234 -18.37 -10.89 -5.15
C GLY A 234 -18.82 -11.47 -6.50
N ARG A 235 -19.06 -12.79 -6.52
CA ARG A 235 -19.31 -13.56 -7.77
C ARG A 235 -20.57 -13.15 -8.55
N THR A 236 -21.54 -12.54 -7.89
CA THR A 236 -22.89 -12.32 -8.44
C THR A 236 -23.26 -10.86 -8.67
N THR A 237 -22.34 -9.92 -8.49
CA THR A 237 -22.64 -8.50 -8.63
C THR A 237 -22.28 -7.98 -10.04
N GLN A 238 -23.06 -7.06 -10.57
CA GLN A 238 -22.78 -6.42 -11.87
C GLN A 238 -21.46 -5.60 -11.87
N ASN A 239 -20.93 -5.30 -10.69
CA ASN A 239 -19.72 -4.49 -10.50
C ASN A 239 -18.49 -5.32 -10.15
N SER A 240 -18.56 -6.66 -10.26
CA SER A 240 -17.41 -7.52 -10.04
C SER A 240 -16.35 -7.32 -11.13
N ARG A 241 -15.08 -7.41 -10.73
CA ARG A 241 -13.93 -7.30 -11.64
C ARG A 241 -12.93 -8.40 -11.34
N THR A 242 -12.50 -9.10 -12.37
CA THR A 242 -11.39 -10.04 -12.28
C THR A 242 -10.07 -9.28 -12.37
N VAL A 243 -9.14 -9.63 -11.46
CA VAL A 243 -7.78 -9.09 -11.39
C VAL A 243 -6.83 -10.28 -11.43
N SER A 244 -5.91 -10.27 -12.38
CA SER A 244 -4.96 -11.35 -12.60
C SER A 244 -3.64 -11.12 -11.86
N SER A 245 -2.79 -12.14 -11.80
CA SER A 245 -1.46 -12.04 -11.23
C SER A 245 -0.66 -10.86 -11.82
N ARG A 246 0.15 -10.24 -10.98
CA ARG A 246 0.96 -9.06 -11.31
C ARG A 246 0.11 -7.85 -11.74
N GLN A 247 -1.10 -7.72 -11.20
CA GLN A 247 -1.92 -6.53 -11.35
C GLN A 247 -2.27 -5.95 -9.99
N LEU A 248 -2.36 -4.62 -9.93
CA LEU A 248 -2.85 -3.88 -8.78
C LEU A 248 -4.23 -3.33 -9.08
N ALA A 249 -5.20 -3.57 -8.19
CA ALA A 249 -6.53 -3.00 -8.25
C ALA A 249 -6.69 -1.91 -7.17
N VAL A 250 -6.94 -0.68 -7.59
CA VAL A 250 -7.32 0.42 -6.68
C VAL A 250 -8.79 0.27 -6.34
N LEU A 251 -9.11 0.30 -5.05
CA LEU A 251 -10.46 0.13 -4.54
C LEU A 251 -11.12 1.49 -4.24
N GLY A 252 -12.40 1.58 -4.54
CA GLY A 252 -13.24 2.71 -4.16
C GLY A 252 -13.59 2.73 -2.66
N PRO A 253 -14.31 3.77 -2.20
CA PRO A 253 -14.79 3.85 -0.83
C PRO A 253 -15.80 2.72 -0.52
N GLY A 254 -15.89 2.33 0.75
CA GLY A 254 -16.79 1.29 1.23
C GLY A 254 -16.27 0.65 2.50
N LYS A 255 -17.13 -0.12 3.17
CA LYS A 255 -16.85 -0.72 4.47
C LYS A 255 -16.29 -2.14 4.40
N GLN A 256 -16.33 -2.77 3.21
CA GLN A 256 -16.00 -4.18 3.08
C GLN A 256 -15.39 -4.48 1.73
N VAL A 257 -14.36 -5.32 1.74
CA VAL A 257 -13.79 -5.95 0.54
C VAL A 257 -14.30 -7.38 0.50
N ASN A 258 -14.83 -7.80 -0.65
CA ASN A 258 -15.20 -9.18 -0.93
C ASN A 258 -14.39 -9.67 -2.12
N VAL A 259 -13.65 -10.76 -1.93
CA VAL A 259 -12.78 -11.39 -2.94
C VAL A 259 -13.19 -12.85 -3.08
N ALA A 260 -13.34 -13.31 -4.30
CA ALA A 260 -13.57 -14.71 -4.61
C ALA A 260 -12.37 -15.28 -5.39
N ALA A 261 -11.92 -16.48 -5.00
CA ALA A 261 -11.06 -17.33 -5.80
C ALA A 261 -11.92 -18.18 -6.72
N ASP A 262 -11.55 -18.27 -7.99
CA ASP A 262 -12.23 -19.12 -8.96
C ASP A 262 -11.77 -20.59 -8.82
N ASP A 263 -11.47 -21.26 -9.93
CA ASP A 263 -11.13 -22.71 -9.91
C ASP A 263 -9.70 -22.99 -9.46
N ASP A 264 -8.86 -21.97 -9.36
CA ASP A 264 -7.46 -22.07 -8.95
C ASP A 264 -7.22 -21.39 -7.59
N ALA A 265 -6.17 -21.85 -6.89
CA ALA A 265 -5.68 -21.15 -5.70
C ALA A 265 -5.09 -19.80 -6.09
N CYS A 266 -5.21 -18.81 -5.22
CA CYS A 266 -4.65 -17.50 -5.44
C CYS A 266 -3.99 -16.92 -4.19
N ARG A 267 -3.11 -15.92 -4.40
CA ARG A 267 -2.47 -15.15 -3.32
C ARG A 267 -2.44 -13.68 -3.69
N PHE A 268 -2.79 -12.83 -2.75
CA PHE A 268 -2.81 -11.39 -2.97
C PHE A 268 -2.49 -10.61 -1.69
N LEU A 269 -2.05 -9.36 -1.86
CA LEU A 269 -1.98 -8.39 -0.78
C LEU A 269 -3.26 -7.56 -0.75
N LEU A 270 -3.81 -7.33 0.44
CA LEU A 270 -4.77 -6.27 0.71
C LEU A 270 -4.10 -5.23 1.59
N VAL A 271 -3.98 -4.00 1.08
CA VAL A 271 -3.38 -2.88 1.81
C VAL A 271 -4.36 -1.73 1.85
N ALA A 272 -4.60 -1.20 3.05
CA ALA A 272 -5.45 -0.04 3.26
C ALA A 272 -4.84 0.88 4.32
N ALA A 273 -5.06 2.19 4.23
CA ALA A 273 -4.60 3.14 5.23
C ALA A 273 -5.43 4.43 5.18
N ASP A 274 -5.39 5.19 6.27
CA ASP A 274 -6.03 6.51 6.32
C ASP A 274 -5.29 7.48 5.40
N PRO A 275 -5.99 8.20 4.51
CA PRO A 275 -5.39 9.27 3.74
C PRO A 275 -4.95 10.41 4.67
N ILE A 276 -3.85 11.07 4.31
CA ILE A 276 -3.32 12.21 5.09
C ILE A 276 -4.00 13.51 4.66
N GLY A 277 -4.33 13.65 3.38
CA GLY A 277 -5.00 14.83 2.83
C GLY A 277 -4.13 16.08 2.80
N GLU A 278 -2.81 15.94 2.88
CA GLU A 278 -1.87 17.05 2.83
C GLU A 278 -1.17 17.13 1.45
N PRO A 279 -0.66 18.31 1.05
CA PRO A 279 0.12 18.42 -0.18
C PRO A 279 1.35 17.52 -0.18
N VAL A 280 1.71 16.99 -1.34
CA VAL A 280 2.92 16.17 -1.54
C VAL A 280 3.85 16.89 -2.50
N SER A 281 5.05 17.23 -2.02
CA SER A 281 6.17 17.69 -2.82
C SER A 281 7.26 16.62 -2.80
N ARG A 282 7.71 16.17 -3.97
CA ARG A 282 8.69 15.07 -4.08
C ARG A 282 9.86 15.46 -4.99
N HIS A 283 11.07 15.12 -4.55
CA HIS A 283 12.26 15.16 -5.37
C HIS A 283 13.19 14.00 -5.02
N GLY A 284 13.27 13.02 -5.93
CA GLY A 284 14.02 11.80 -5.68
C GLY A 284 13.58 11.10 -4.39
N PRO A 285 14.50 10.91 -3.43
CA PRO A 285 14.26 10.19 -2.18
C PRO A 285 13.72 11.09 -1.04
N PHE A 286 13.29 12.32 -1.35
CA PHE A 286 12.74 13.25 -0.37
C PHE A 286 11.27 13.53 -0.68
N VAL A 287 10.42 13.41 0.34
CA VAL A 287 8.98 13.68 0.24
C VAL A 287 8.56 14.59 1.39
N MET A 288 8.22 15.83 1.04
CA MET A 288 7.81 16.88 1.97
C MET A 288 6.45 17.44 1.57
N ASN A 289 6.01 18.51 2.21
CA ASN A 289 4.72 19.14 1.87
C ASN A 289 4.90 20.33 0.92
N THR A 290 6.06 20.97 0.93
CA THR A 290 6.34 22.14 0.08
C THR A 290 7.65 22.01 -0.70
N HIS A 291 7.79 22.83 -1.74
CA HIS A 291 9.03 22.89 -2.53
C HIS A 291 10.20 23.42 -1.72
N GLU A 292 9.96 24.40 -0.84
CA GLU A 292 10.95 24.98 0.06
C GLU A 292 11.52 23.93 1.01
N GLU A 293 10.67 23.06 1.54
CA GLU A 293 11.10 21.94 2.40
C GLU A 293 11.93 20.91 1.64
N ILE A 294 11.66 20.69 0.35
CA ILE A 294 12.49 19.86 -0.53
C ILE A 294 13.88 20.49 -0.73
N ILE A 295 13.95 21.80 -1.01
CA ILE A 295 15.22 22.52 -1.14
C ILE A 295 16.03 22.38 0.17
N GLN A 296 15.38 22.53 1.31
CA GLN A 296 16.03 22.35 2.61
C GLN A 296 16.54 20.92 2.80
N ALA A 297 15.75 19.89 2.40
CA ALA A 297 16.17 18.49 2.50
C ALA A 297 17.44 18.20 1.67
N VAL A 298 17.51 18.72 0.44
CA VAL A 298 18.69 18.61 -0.43
C VAL A 298 19.89 19.32 0.20
N HIS A 299 19.69 20.53 0.74
CA HIS A 299 20.74 21.29 1.40
C HIS A 299 21.29 20.53 2.62
N ASP A 300 20.42 20.03 3.49
CA ASP A 300 20.81 19.30 4.71
C ASP A 300 21.58 18.03 4.37
N PHE A 301 21.14 17.27 3.37
CA PHE A 301 21.84 16.08 2.90
C PHE A 301 23.25 16.41 2.39
N ASN A 302 23.39 17.45 1.56
CA ASN A 302 24.69 17.89 1.03
C ASN A 302 25.62 18.43 2.13
N ALA A 303 25.06 18.98 3.22
CA ALA A 303 25.82 19.45 4.38
C ALA A 303 26.15 18.34 5.38
N GLY A 304 25.71 17.10 5.16
CA GLY A 304 25.91 15.99 6.10
C GLY A 304 25.12 16.15 7.41
N SER A 305 23.97 16.81 7.36
CA SER A 305 23.11 17.09 8.53
C SER A 305 21.89 16.17 8.60
N PHE A 306 21.97 14.98 8.02
CA PHE A 306 20.89 13.97 7.99
C PHE A 306 20.90 13.11 9.25
#